data_baeb596eb1b1806dca53cfda7707bb37
#
_entry.id   baeb596eb1b1806dca53cfda7707bb37
#
_cell.length_a   1.000
_cell.length_b   1.000
_cell.length_c   1.000
_cell.angle_alpha   90.00
_cell.angle_beta   90.00
_cell.angle_gamma   90.00
#
_symmetry.space_group_name_H-M   'P 1'
#
loop_
_entity.id
_entity.type
_entity.pdbx_description
1 polymer ?
#
loop_
_entity_poly.entity_id
_entity_poly.type
_entity_poly.pdbx_seq_one_letter_code
_entity_poly.pdbx_strand_id
1 'polypeptide(L)'
;MKKLMMIACMMLFSTAMFAEKGDTWLGGGFSYGLSSDYKNFGIGVKGQYELLEKFRADAMVDYFFRHEDVSFFDINLNAQYLLGEDNFHYYPLAGFCLLGHSENALGFPSTFKFGFNVGGGAEYNFSDKFKVYGEVKYQIVSGWGRVIPSIGVMFAL
;
A
#
# COMPACT_ATOMS: atom_id res chain seq x y z
N MET A 1 -19.66 9.24 10.74
CA MET A 1 -18.59 9.00 9.76
C MET A 1 -17.53 7.98 10.21
N LYS A 2 -17.11 7.97 11.49
CA LYS A 2 -16.13 6.98 12.00
C LYS A 2 -16.63 5.52 11.90
N LYS A 3 -17.91 5.29 12.14
CA LYS A 3 -18.53 3.96 12.03
C LYS A 3 -18.65 3.47 10.58
N LEU A 4 -18.87 4.39 9.64
CA LEU A 4 -18.99 4.06 8.21
C LEU A 4 -17.63 3.63 7.61
N MET A 5 -16.55 4.24 8.08
CA MET A 5 -15.19 3.91 7.64
C MET A 5 -14.72 2.56 8.21
N MET A 6 -15.09 2.23 9.45
CA MET A 6 -14.86 0.88 10.00
C MET A 6 -15.65 -0.19 9.25
N ILE A 7 -16.89 0.09 8.88
CA ILE A 7 -17.73 -0.83 8.10
C ILE A 7 -17.15 -1.01 6.68
N ALA A 8 -16.68 0.05 6.04
CA ALA A 8 -16.02 -0.03 4.74
C ALA A 8 -14.72 -0.84 4.78
N CYS A 9 -13.90 -0.67 5.82
CA CYS A 9 -12.73 -1.50 6.05
C CYS A 9 -13.09 -2.97 6.29
N MET A 10 -14.13 -3.24 7.11
CA MET A 10 -14.60 -4.61 7.33
C MET A 10 -15.18 -5.26 6.07
N MET A 11 -15.87 -4.50 5.21
CA MET A 11 -16.38 -5.01 3.95
C MET A 11 -15.26 -5.33 2.95
N LEU A 12 -14.18 -4.54 2.92
CA LEU A 12 -13.00 -4.84 2.12
C LEU A 12 -12.28 -6.11 2.61
N PHE A 13 -12.25 -6.35 3.91
CA PHE A 13 -11.71 -7.59 4.46
C PHE A 13 -12.60 -8.81 4.20
N SER A 14 -13.93 -8.65 4.19
CA SER A 14 -14.86 -9.76 3.97
C SER A 14 -14.89 -10.25 2.51
N THR A 15 -14.64 -9.37 1.54
CA THR A 15 -14.56 -9.77 0.12
C THR A 15 -13.27 -10.52 -0.21
N ALA A 16 -12.19 -10.30 0.54
CA ALA A 16 -10.94 -11.03 0.38
C ALA A 16 -11.03 -12.52 0.81
N MET A 17 -12.03 -12.89 1.61
CA MET A 17 -12.21 -14.26 2.08
C MET A 17 -12.85 -15.20 1.04
N PHE A 18 -13.32 -14.70 -0.09
CA PHE A 18 -13.98 -15.51 -1.14
C PHE A 18 -13.09 -15.74 -2.38
N ALA A 19 -11.83 -15.30 -2.35
CA ALA A 19 -10.89 -15.56 -3.44
C ALA A 19 -10.42 -17.01 -3.43
N GLU A 20 -10.22 -17.60 -4.59
CA GLU A 20 -9.63 -18.93 -4.72
C GLU A 20 -8.24 -18.96 -4.09
N LYS A 21 -7.92 -20.09 -3.48
CA LYS A 21 -6.68 -20.32 -2.74
C LYS A 21 -5.47 -20.17 -3.67
N GLY A 22 -4.63 -19.18 -3.43
CA GLY A 22 -3.43 -18.88 -4.20
C GLY A 22 -3.45 -17.56 -4.98
N ASP A 23 -4.63 -16.99 -5.21
CA ASP A 23 -4.80 -15.75 -5.99
C ASP A 23 -4.79 -14.50 -5.11
N THR A 24 -4.84 -14.66 -3.80
CA THR A 24 -4.90 -13.57 -2.83
C THR A 24 -3.73 -13.63 -1.86
N TRP A 25 -3.11 -12.50 -1.65
CA TRP A 25 -2.01 -12.33 -0.70
C TRP A 25 -2.35 -11.23 0.29
N LEU A 26 -2.01 -11.46 1.55
CA LEU A 26 -2.14 -10.48 2.61
C LEU A 26 -0.83 -10.38 3.38
N GLY A 27 -0.43 -9.17 3.70
CA GLY A 27 0.79 -8.95 4.44
C GLY A 27 0.92 -7.55 4.98
N GLY A 28 2.11 -7.21 5.35
CA GLY A 28 2.42 -5.90 5.88
C GLY A 28 3.88 -5.56 5.72
N GLY A 29 4.19 -4.33 6.01
CA GLY A 29 5.54 -3.85 5.85
C GLY A 29 5.78 -2.48 6.45
N PHE A 30 6.97 -2.01 6.18
CA PHE A 30 7.44 -0.71 6.58
C PHE A 30 7.57 0.19 5.36
N SER A 31 7.18 1.43 5.54
CA SER A 31 7.25 2.47 4.51
C SER A 31 7.99 3.69 5.06
N TYR A 32 8.63 4.43 4.18
CA TYR A 32 9.26 5.68 4.54
C TYR A 32 8.86 6.77 3.55
N GLY A 33 8.14 7.78 4.04
CA GLY A 33 7.70 8.91 3.23
C GLY A 33 8.80 9.96 3.15
N LEU A 34 9.27 10.25 1.94
CA LEU A 34 10.30 11.26 1.64
C LEU A 34 9.68 12.39 0.82
N SER A 35 9.55 13.55 1.43
CA SER A 35 9.12 14.80 0.79
C SER A 35 10.16 15.89 1.09
N SER A 36 10.06 17.01 0.38
CA SER A 36 10.91 18.18 0.65
C SER A 36 10.78 18.68 2.08
N ASP A 37 9.57 18.61 2.61
CA ASP A 37 9.21 19.23 3.89
C ASP A 37 9.03 18.21 5.02
N TYR A 38 8.76 16.94 4.68
CA TYR A 38 8.43 15.93 5.68
C TYR A 38 9.12 14.60 5.39
N LYS A 39 9.59 13.98 6.47
CA LYS A 39 10.16 12.63 6.46
C LYS A 39 9.48 11.81 7.56
N ASN A 40 8.73 10.79 7.18
CA ASN A 40 7.96 10.00 8.12
C ASN A 40 8.20 8.50 7.91
N PHE A 41 8.46 7.80 9.00
CA PHE A 41 8.44 6.35 9.02
C PHE A 41 7.00 5.85 9.19
N GLY A 42 6.64 4.80 8.48
CA GLY A 42 5.30 4.23 8.53
C GLY A 42 5.27 2.72 8.56
N ILE A 43 4.12 2.22 8.95
CA ILE A 43 3.75 0.80 8.87
C ILE A 43 2.47 0.67 8.04
N GLY A 44 2.35 -0.43 7.32
CA GLY A 44 1.17 -0.65 6.49
C GLY A 44 0.74 -2.09 6.39
N VAL A 45 -0.49 -2.27 5.97
CA VAL A 45 -1.08 -3.55 5.60
C VAL A 45 -1.33 -3.53 4.10
N LYS A 46 -0.93 -4.60 3.42
CA LYS A 46 -1.02 -4.75 1.97
C LYS A 46 -1.80 -6.00 1.61
N GLY A 47 -2.77 -5.86 0.75
CA GLY A 47 -3.49 -6.95 0.10
C GLY A 47 -3.23 -6.95 -1.39
N GLN A 48 -3.09 -8.12 -2.00
CA GLN A 48 -2.90 -8.29 -3.43
C GLN A 48 -3.87 -9.32 -3.96
N TYR A 49 -4.42 -9.08 -5.14
CA TYR A 49 -5.30 -9.98 -5.84
C TYR A 49 -4.85 -10.13 -7.29
N GLU A 50 -4.60 -11.37 -7.70
CA GLU A 50 -4.19 -11.70 -9.05
C GLU A 50 -5.41 -11.73 -9.97
N LEU A 51 -5.53 -10.73 -10.84
CA LEU A 51 -6.63 -10.60 -11.79
C LEU A 51 -6.42 -11.46 -13.04
N LEU A 52 -5.18 -11.52 -13.51
CA LEU A 52 -4.71 -12.28 -14.67
C LEU A 52 -3.30 -12.76 -14.38
N GLU A 53 -2.77 -13.67 -15.21
CA GLU A 53 -1.41 -14.23 -15.03
C GLU A 53 -0.31 -13.19 -14.76
N LYS A 54 -0.43 -12.02 -15.36
CA LYS A 54 0.58 -10.94 -15.24
C LYS A 54 0.03 -9.65 -14.65
N PHE A 55 -1.29 -9.56 -14.46
CA PHE A 55 -1.92 -8.39 -13.88
C PHE A 55 -2.44 -8.65 -12.48
N ARG A 56 -2.06 -7.79 -11.58
CA ARG A 56 -2.46 -7.86 -10.19
C ARG A 56 -2.94 -6.50 -9.70
N ALA A 57 -4.01 -6.50 -8.91
CA ALA A 57 -4.40 -5.35 -8.11
C ALA A 57 -3.76 -5.43 -6.73
N ASP A 58 -3.28 -4.30 -6.21
CA ASP A 58 -2.85 -4.21 -4.83
C ASP A 58 -3.55 -3.05 -4.12
N ALA A 59 -3.91 -3.28 -2.88
CA ALA A 59 -4.42 -2.28 -1.97
C ALA A 59 -3.52 -2.21 -0.74
N MET A 60 -3.12 -1.02 -0.36
CA MET A 60 -2.26 -0.80 0.80
C MET A 60 -2.77 0.36 1.64
N VAL A 61 -2.79 0.16 2.93
CA VAL A 61 -3.11 1.19 3.91
C VAL A 61 -1.88 1.39 4.76
N ASP A 62 -1.34 2.59 4.75
CA ASP A 62 -0.16 2.99 5.51
C ASP A 62 -0.51 4.04 6.56
N TYR A 63 0.07 3.88 7.72
CA TYR A 63 0.10 4.91 8.76
C TYR A 63 1.55 5.36 8.97
N PHE A 64 1.79 6.65 8.74
CA PHE A 64 3.09 7.28 8.94
C PHE A 64 3.11 8.01 10.27
N PHE A 65 4.03 7.60 11.12
CA PHE A 65 4.17 8.14 12.47
C PHE A 65 4.49 9.63 12.45
N ARG A 66 4.05 10.27 13.50
CA ARG A 66 4.22 11.71 13.66
C ARG A 66 5.69 12.11 13.66
N HIS A 67 6.00 13.05 12.81
CA HIS A 67 7.28 13.72 12.76
C HIS A 67 7.03 15.21 12.55
N GLU A 68 7.68 16.07 13.35
CA GLU A 68 7.48 17.54 13.30
C GLU A 68 6.00 17.96 13.32
N ASP A 69 5.24 17.35 14.25
CA ASP A 69 3.82 17.62 14.49
C ASP A 69 2.83 17.18 13.40
N VAL A 70 3.28 16.44 12.37
CA VAL A 70 2.41 15.94 11.32
C VAL A 70 2.51 14.41 11.21
N SER A 71 1.36 13.74 11.18
CA SER A 71 1.23 12.34 10.82
C SER A 71 0.44 12.21 9.52
N PHE A 72 0.73 11.15 8.76
CA PHE A 72 0.02 10.87 7.52
C PHE A 72 -0.66 9.50 7.58
N PHE A 73 -1.77 9.43 6.91
CA PHE A 73 -2.48 8.19 6.67
C PHE A 73 -2.80 8.11 5.18
N ASP A 74 -2.42 7.03 4.52
CA ASP A 74 -2.77 6.88 3.13
C ASP A 74 -3.43 5.54 2.81
N ILE A 75 -4.26 5.60 1.79
CA ILE A 75 -4.90 4.44 1.19
C ILE A 75 -4.48 4.44 -0.27
N ASN A 76 -3.90 3.33 -0.72
CA ASN A 76 -3.39 3.15 -2.07
C ASN A 76 -4.14 2.01 -2.75
N LEU A 77 -4.48 2.20 -4.01
CA LEU A 77 -5.01 1.17 -4.88
C LEU A 77 -4.23 1.23 -6.20
N ASN A 78 -3.48 0.19 -6.50
CA ASN A 78 -2.61 0.14 -7.66
C ASN A 78 -2.87 -1.09 -8.52
N ALA A 79 -2.55 -0.96 -9.80
CA ALA A 79 -2.37 -2.08 -10.71
C ALA A 79 -0.86 -2.35 -10.87
N GLN A 80 -0.50 -3.61 -10.88
CA GLN A 80 0.87 -4.08 -11.07
C GLN A 80 0.92 -5.02 -12.28
N TYR A 81 1.99 -4.88 -13.06
CA TYR A 81 2.27 -5.80 -14.15
C TYR A 81 3.49 -6.65 -13.82
N LEU A 82 3.28 -7.94 -13.63
CA LEU A 82 4.32 -8.88 -13.19
C LEU A 82 5.23 -9.26 -14.35
N LEU A 83 6.52 -9.07 -14.13
CA LEU A 83 7.61 -9.47 -15.00
C LEU A 83 8.57 -10.38 -14.21
N GLY A 84 9.39 -11.15 -14.92
CA GLY A 84 10.34 -12.06 -14.30
C GLY A 84 9.89 -13.51 -14.40
N GLU A 85 10.72 -14.39 -13.90
CA GLU A 85 10.56 -15.84 -14.00
C GLU A 85 10.86 -16.50 -12.65
N ASP A 86 10.31 -17.71 -12.47
CA ASP A 86 10.49 -18.54 -11.28
C ASP A 86 10.04 -17.83 -9.99
N ASN A 87 10.95 -17.67 -9.04
CA ASN A 87 10.65 -17.12 -7.72
C ASN A 87 10.86 -15.59 -7.63
N PHE A 88 11.52 -15.00 -8.63
CA PHE A 88 11.82 -13.58 -8.65
C PHE A 88 10.93 -12.85 -9.65
N HIS A 89 10.17 -11.89 -9.17
CA HIS A 89 9.34 -11.03 -10.00
C HIS A 89 9.69 -9.56 -9.73
N TYR A 90 9.58 -8.75 -10.76
CA TYR A 90 9.61 -7.30 -10.67
C TYR A 90 8.40 -6.73 -11.41
N TYR A 91 7.96 -5.56 -11.01
CA TYR A 91 6.73 -5.00 -11.55
C TYR A 91 6.74 -3.48 -11.56
N PRO A 92 6.36 -2.85 -12.67
CA PRO A 92 5.86 -1.49 -12.66
C PRO A 92 4.49 -1.46 -12.00
N LEU A 93 4.19 -0.34 -11.36
CA LEU A 93 2.88 -0.08 -10.78
C LEU A 93 2.38 1.32 -11.11
N ALA A 94 1.08 1.44 -11.22
CA ALA A 94 0.38 2.71 -11.34
C ALA A 94 -0.98 2.60 -10.66
N GLY A 95 -1.45 3.69 -10.07
CA GLY A 95 -2.73 3.67 -9.39
C GLY A 95 -3.11 4.99 -8.76
N PHE A 96 -3.96 4.90 -7.76
CA PHE A 96 -4.54 6.03 -7.06
C PHE A 96 -4.18 6.00 -5.57
N CYS A 97 -4.15 7.15 -4.95
CA CYS A 97 -4.01 7.27 -3.50
C CYS A 97 -4.96 8.32 -2.92
N LEU A 98 -5.33 8.08 -1.67
CA LEU A 98 -5.96 9.05 -0.80
C LEU A 98 -5.02 9.33 0.35
N LEU A 99 -4.47 10.54 0.38
CA LEU A 99 -3.53 10.97 1.40
C LEU A 99 -4.23 11.89 2.39
N GLY A 100 -4.30 11.45 3.63
CA GLY A 100 -4.77 12.24 4.76
C GLY A 100 -3.62 12.71 5.64
N HIS A 101 -3.69 13.93 6.14
CA HIS A 101 -2.77 14.41 7.16
C HIS A 101 -3.51 14.81 8.44
N SER A 102 -2.87 14.64 9.57
CA SER A 102 -3.40 15.04 10.86
C SER A 102 -2.35 15.79 11.67
N GLU A 103 -2.75 16.93 12.19
CA GLU A 103 -1.95 17.71 13.15
C GLU A 103 -2.27 17.34 14.60
N ASN A 104 -3.28 16.51 14.83
CA ASN A 104 -3.73 16.07 16.15
C ASN A 104 -3.01 14.81 16.62
N ALA A 105 -2.64 14.75 17.89
CA ALA A 105 -1.82 13.67 18.47
C ALA A 105 -2.45 12.25 18.41
N LEU A 106 -3.76 12.12 18.23
CA LEU A 106 -4.51 10.87 18.19
C LEU A 106 -5.46 10.81 16.98
N GLY A 107 -5.32 11.73 16.04
CA GLY A 107 -6.33 11.97 15.03
C GLY A 107 -6.22 11.12 13.78
N PHE A 108 -7.32 10.52 13.41
CA PHE A 108 -7.54 10.24 12.00
C PHE A 108 -7.57 11.55 11.23
N PRO A 109 -7.05 11.56 9.99
CA PRO A 109 -7.03 12.77 9.18
C PRO A 109 -8.43 13.35 9.02
N SER A 110 -8.53 14.66 9.15
CA SER A 110 -9.77 15.40 8.90
C SER A 110 -9.93 15.76 7.42
N THR A 111 -8.86 15.72 6.67
CA THR A 111 -8.80 16.12 5.26
C THR A 111 -8.02 15.09 4.46
N PHE A 112 -8.60 14.64 3.34
CA PHE A 112 -7.95 13.74 2.38
C PHE A 112 -7.73 14.46 1.07
N LYS A 113 -6.58 14.21 0.45
CA LYS A 113 -6.28 14.61 -0.91
C LYS A 113 -6.17 13.39 -1.81
N PHE A 114 -6.81 13.47 -2.95
CA PHE A 114 -6.69 12.47 -4.00
C PHE A 114 -5.40 12.69 -4.79
N GLY A 115 -4.78 11.60 -5.18
CA GLY A 115 -3.57 11.63 -5.99
C GLY A 115 -3.37 10.35 -6.80
N PHE A 116 -2.23 10.29 -7.45
CA PHE A 116 -1.82 9.19 -8.29
C PHE A 116 -0.51 8.59 -7.78
N ASN A 117 -0.37 7.28 -7.97
CA ASN A 117 0.86 6.55 -7.72
C ASN A 117 1.49 6.09 -9.03
N VAL A 118 2.80 6.20 -9.10
CA VAL A 118 3.61 5.57 -10.14
C VAL A 118 4.89 5.05 -9.50
N GLY A 119 5.32 3.88 -9.89
CA GLY A 119 6.52 3.30 -9.32
C GLY A 119 6.80 1.90 -9.82
N GLY A 120 7.50 1.14 -9.01
CA GLY A 120 7.81 -0.24 -9.29
C GLY A 120 8.35 -0.95 -8.07
N GLY A 121 8.45 -2.25 -8.17
CA GLY A 121 8.97 -3.07 -7.10
C GLY A 121 9.51 -4.39 -7.60
N ALA A 122 10.02 -5.16 -6.66
CA ALA A 122 10.45 -6.53 -6.85
C ALA A 122 9.98 -7.38 -5.69
N GLU A 123 9.76 -8.65 -5.97
CA GLU A 123 9.37 -9.61 -4.95
C GLU A 123 10.10 -10.94 -5.16
N TYR A 124 10.32 -11.64 -4.07
CA TYR A 124 10.90 -12.97 -4.07
C TYR A 124 9.99 -13.95 -3.32
N ASN A 125 9.56 -14.99 -4.01
CA ASN A 125 8.74 -16.05 -3.46
C ASN A 125 9.64 -17.11 -2.81
N PHE A 126 9.67 -17.16 -1.49
CA PHE A 126 10.39 -18.23 -0.76
C PHE A 126 9.64 -19.54 -0.79
N SER A 127 8.32 -19.48 -0.89
CA SER A 127 7.44 -20.61 -1.02
C SER A 127 6.12 -20.21 -1.69
N ASP A 128 5.25 -21.17 -1.97
CA ASP A 128 3.91 -20.90 -2.50
C ASP A 128 3.01 -20.08 -1.53
N LYS A 129 3.46 -19.94 -0.29
CA LYS A 129 2.68 -19.27 0.77
C LYS A 129 3.34 -18.05 1.37
N PHE A 130 4.60 -17.78 1.03
CA PHE A 130 5.38 -16.70 1.64
C PHE A 130 6.28 -16.01 0.63
N LYS A 131 6.21 -14.70 0.60
CA LYS A 131 7.10 -13.86 -0.20
C LYS A 131 7.48 -12.58 0.53
N VAL A 132 8.60 -12.00 0.13
CA VAL A 132 9.04 -10.66 0.52
C VAL A 132 8.95 -9.74 -0.68
N TYR A 133 8.71 -8.46 -0.43
CA TYR A 133 8.70 -7.45 -1.49
C TYR A 133 9.48 -6.20 -1.07
N GLY A 134 10.02 -5.52 -2.08
CA GLY A 134 10.54 -4.17 -1.97
C GLY A 134 9.94 -3.31 -3.09
N GLU A 135 9.50 -2.12 -2.77
CA GLU A 135 8.75 -1.25 -3.68
C GLU A 135 9.17 0.20 -3.50
N VAL A 136 9.24 0.95 -4.56
CA VAL A 136 9.39 2.40 -4.53
C VAL A 136 8.29 3.01 -5.38
N LYS A 137 7.50 3.88 -4.80
CA LYS A 137 6.47 4.62 -5.51
C LYS A 137 6.62 6.12 -5.29
N TYR A 138 6.22 6.88 -6.29
CA TYR A 138 6.06 8.31 -6.20
C TYR A 138 4.56 8.63 -6.15
N GLN A 139 4.15 9.34 -5.12
CA GLN A 139 2.79 9.85 -5.00
C GLN A 139 2.70 11.26 -5.56
N ILE A 140 1.86 11.43 -6.57
CA ILE A 140 1.58 12.72 -7.20
C ILE A 140 0.32 13.28 -6.56
N VAL A 141 0.51 14.07 -5.51
CA VAL A 141 -0.57 14.72 -4.77
C VAL A 141 -0.32 16.24 -4.78
N SER A 142 -1.33 17.02 -5.06
CA SER A 142 -1.19 18.48 -5.17
C SER A 142 -0.65 19.10 -3.88
N GLY A 143 0.56 19.66 -3.94
CA GLY A 143 1.28 20.25 -2.82
C GLY A 143 1.94 19.26 -1.84
N TRP A 144 1.75 17.94 -2.02
CA TRP A 144 2.26 16.91 -1.10
C TRP A 144 2.93 15.73 -1.81
N GLY A 145 3.54 15.98 -2.96
CA GLY A 145 4.27 14.94 -3.68
C GLY A 145 5.41 14.34 -2.84
N ARG A 146 5.54 13.02 -2.83
CA ARG A 146 6.57 12.33 -2.06
C ARG A 146 6.99 11.00 -2.68
N VAL A 147 8.21 10.58 -2.38
CA VAL A 147 8.73 9.25 -2.70
C VAL A 147 8.52 8.33 -1.50
N ILE A 148 8.05 7.12 -1.73
CA ILE A 148 7.80 6.14 -0.67
C ILE A 148 8.48 4.82 -1.03
N PRO A 149 9.69 4.57 -0.53
CA PRO A 149 10.24 3.22 -0.44
C PRO A 149 9.50 2.40 0.62
N SER A 150 9.24 1.16 0.31
CA SER A 150 8.56 0.20 1.19
C SER A 150 9.19 -1.18 1.11
N ILE A 151 9.17 -1.91 2.19
CA ILE A 151 9.60 -3.30 2.26
C ILE A 151 8.65 -4.08 3.17
N GLY A 152 8.36 -5.31 2.81
CA GLY A 152 7.45 -6.11 3.62
C GLY A 152 7.38 -7.56 3.23
N VAL A 153 6.47 -8.25 3.89
CA VAL A 153 6.21 -9.67 3.72
C VAL A 153 4.74 -9.92 3.39
N MET A 154 4.49 -10.95 2.61
CA MET A 154 3.15 -11.34 2.20
C MET A 154 2.95 -12.84 2.38
N PHE A 155 1.75 -13.20 2.77
CA PHE A 155 1.32 -14.59 2.93
C PHE A 155 0.12 -14.86 2.01
N ALA A 156 0.14 -16.02 1.34
CA ALA A 156 -1.01 -16.47 0.54
C ALA A 156 -2.15 -16.91 1.46
N LEU A 157 -3.36 -16.50 1.09
CA LEU A 157 -4.59 -16.87 1.80
C LEU A 157 -5.20 -18.15 1.26
#